data_67f4b3e397ca176bcf3469a6ebf36389
#
_entry.id   67f4b3e397ca176bcf3469a6ebf36389
#
_cell.length_a   1.000
_cell.length_b   1.000
_cell.length_c   1.000
_cell.angle_alpha   90.00
_cell.angle_beta   90.00
_cell.angle_gamma   90.00
#
_symmetry.space_group_name_H-M   'P 1'
#
loop_
_entity.id
_entity.type
_entity.pdbx_description
1 polymer ?
#
loop_
_entity_poly.entity_id
_entity_poly.type
_entity_poly.pdbx_seq_one_letter_code
_entity_poly.pdbx_strand_id
1 'polypeptide(L)'
;FYGLVYLISASDIPYFAYFFKHINSSIFEWFGYAGTTAGMILGESAYYLSIGLFLLFLAGFIVWLVCLSRYFHRRSLTISASFPFWKRGVVVLVGACLIGLCIFGIRGRTGYNPIKVSAAYFCQDAFLNQLGVSPTFNLLTSVMDDMRPENKYLHLMDEQEAITKAQA
;
A
#
# COMPACT_ATOMS: atom_id res chain seq x y z
N PHE A 1 7.36 -8.19 0.30
CA PHE A 1 6.07 -7.49 0.32
C PHE A 1 6.04 -6.39 1.38
N TYR A 2 6.17 -6.72 2.67
CA TYR A 2 6.08 -5.73 3.76
C TYR A 2 7.13 -4.62 3.68
N GLY A 3 8.35 -4.92 3.19
CA GLY A 3 9.38 -3.91 2.95
C GLY A 3 8.93 -2.82 1.97
N LEU A 4 8.22 -3.19 0.90
CA LEU A 4 7.63 -2.24 -0.04
C LEU A 4 6.52 -1.40 0.60
N VAL A 5 5.66 -2.01 1.41
CA VAL A 5 4.61 -1.29 2.15
C VAL A 5 5.22 -0.25 3.08
N TYR A 6 6.27 -0.62 3.83
CA TYR A 6 6.99 0.33 4.70
C TYR A 6 7.69 1.43 3.90
N LEU A 7 8.28 1.10 2.75
CA LEU A 7 8.93 2.09 1.89
C LEU A 7 7.92 3.12 1.37
N ILE A 8 6.79 2.65 0.84
CA ILE A 8 5.72 3.53 0.36
C ILE A 8 5.20 4.42 1.49
N SER A 9 4.92 3.84 2.67
CA SER A 9 4.42 4.60 3.81
C SER A 9 5.42 5.63 4.33
N ALA A 10 6.71 5.30 4.35
CA ALA A 10 7.76 6.23 4.77
C ALA A 10 7.97 7.37 3.77
N SER A 11 7.87 7.07 2.47
CA SER A 11 7.95 8.08 1.40
C SER A 11 6.72 8.99 1.36
N ASP A 12 5.57 8.47 1.76
CA ASP A 12 4.32 9.21 1.81
C ASP A 12 4.30 10.29 2.91
N ILE A 13 5.01 10.09 4.01
CA ILE A 13 5.05 11.06 5.12
C ILE A 13 5.50 12.46 4.64
N PRO A 14 6.70 12.61 4.04
CA PRO A 14 7.14 13.91 3.54
C PRO A 14 6.33 14.38 2.33
N TYR A 15 5.87 13.46 1.48
CA TYR A 15 5.02 13.80 0.34
C TYR A 15 3.70 14.40 0.79
N PHE A 16 3.02 13.77 1.75
CA PHE A 16 1.76 14.24 2.30
C PHE A 16 1.91 15.58 3.03
N ALA A 17 3.01 15.78 3.76
CA ALA A 17 3.30 17.03 4.45
C ALA A 17 3.40 18.22 3.49
N TYR A 18 3.85 17.98 2.24
CA TYR A 18 4.01 19.01 1.23
C TYR A 18 2.76 19.20 0.34
N PHE A 19 2.18 18.08 -0.14
CA PHE A 19 1.10 18.11 -1.14
C PHE A 19 -0.32 17.96 -0.55
N PHE A 20 -0.46 17.59 0.71
CA PHE A 20 -1.73 17.24 1.37
C PHE A 20 -2.52 16.14 0.64
N LYS A 21 -1.80 15.29 -0.10
CA LYS A 21 -2.33 14.15 -0.85
C LYS A 21 -1.39 12.96 -0.70
N HIS A 22 -1.95 11.76 -0.71
CA HIS A 22 -1.15 10.54 -0.73
C HIS A 22 -0.51 10.29 -2.09
N ILE A 23 0.61 9.56 -2.06
CA ILE A 23 1.32 9.10 -3.26
C ILE A 23 0.35 8.33 -4.17
N ASN A 24 0.37 8.65 -5.45
CA ASN A 24 -0.39 8.00 -6.52
C ASN A 24 0.54 7.55 -7.66
N SER A 25 -0.03 7.03 -8.75
CA SER A 25 0.71 6.54 -9.92
C SER A 25 1.61 7.57 -10.59
N SER A 26 1.29 8.88 -10.49
CA SER A 26 2.13 9.95 -11.06
C SER A 26 3.58 9.95 -10.54
N ILE A 27 3.84 9.30 -9.39
CA ILE A 27 5.22 9.16 -8.88
C ILE A 27 6.12 8.39 -9.84
N PHE A 28 5.56 7.50 -10.66
CA PHE A 28 6.33 6.71 -11.62
C PHE A 28 6.89 7.55 -12.77
N GLU A 29 6.27 8.67 -13.11
CA GLU A 29 6.78 9.62 -14.10
C GLU A 29 8.12 10.23 -13.63
N TRP A 30 8.32 10.33 -12.32
CA TRP A 30 9.53 10.89 -11.72
C TRP A 30 10.71 9.92 -11.71
N PHE A 31 10.49 8.63 -11.98
CA PHE A 31 11.56 7.65 -12.06
C PHE A 31 12.56 7.95 -13.18
N GLY A 32 12.14 8.66 -14.23
CA GLY A 32 13.05 9.19 -15.25
C GLY A 32 14.12 10.14 -14.70
N TYR A 33 13.85 10.76 -13.54
CA TYR A 33 14.72 11.72 -12.85
C TYR A 33 15.23 11.19 -11.51
N ALA A 34 15.29 9.85 -11.35
CA ALA A 34 15.61 9.21 -10.06
C ALA A 34 16.95 9.67 -9.45
N GLY A 35 17.96 9.92 -10.27
CA GLY A 35 19.26 10.44 -9.81
C GLY A 35 19.16 11.83 -9.18
N THR A 36 18.43 12.74 -9.81
CA THR A 36 18.20 14.10 -9.31
C THR A 36 17.36 14.07 -8.03
N THR A 37 16.30 13.25 -8.02
CA THR A 37 15.41 13.08 -6.87
C THR A 37 16.18 12.51 -5.67
N ALA A 38 17.03 11.50 -5.89
CA ALA A 38 17.86 10.93 -4.83
C ALA A 38 18.85 11.97 -4.26
N GLY A 39 19.46 12.78 -5.12
CA GLY A 39 20.35 13.88 -4.71
C GLY A 39 19.62 14.92 -3.85
N MET A 40 18.39 15.28 -4.20
CA MET A 40 17.56 16.20 -3.41
C MET A 40 17.17 15.60 -2.05
N ILE A 41 16.77 14.34 -2.01
CA ILE A 41 16.38 13.65 -0.76
C ILE A 41 17.59 13.55 0.19
N LEU A 42 18.77 13.22 -0.32
CA LEU A 42 19.99 13.12 0.47
C LEU A 42 20.57 14.48 0.86
N GLY A 43 20.26 15.54 0.12
CA GLY A 43 20.68 16.89 0.43
C GLY A 43 19.84 17.61 1.49
N GLU A 44 18.60 17.14 1.72
CA GLU A 44 17.64 17.81 2.61
C GLU A 44 17.54 17.10 3.96
N SER A 45 17.93 17.79 5.02
CA SER A 45 17.97 17.23 6.38
C SER A 45 16.56 16.86 6.92
N ALA A 46 15.50 17.47 6.40
CA ALA A 46 14.13 17.20 6.79
C ALA A 46 13.72 15.73 6.53
N TYR A 47 14.33 15.08 5.52
CA TYR A 47 14.02 13.68 5.18
C TYR A 47 14.74 12.66 6.06
N TYR A 48 15.80 13.04 6.78
CA TYR A 48 16.60 12.11 7.58
C TYR A 48 15.79 11.44 8.69
N LEU A 49 14.85 12.17 9.27
CA LEU A 49 13.94 11.59 10.29
C LEU A 49 13.07 10.48 9.68
N SER A 50 12.48 10.71 8.52
CA SER A 50 11.62 9.73 7.83
C SER A 50 12.42 8.50 7.39
N ILE A 51 13.64 8.70 6.87
CA ILE A 51 14.56 7.61 6.50
C ILE A 51 14.96 6.82 7.74
N GLY A 52 15.30 7.49 8.85
CA GLY A 52 15.65 6.86 10.11
C GLY A 52 14.51 6.00 10.69
N LEU A 53 13.30 6.55 10.70
CA LEU A 53 12.09 5.81 11.12
C LEU A 53 11.83 4.60 10.23
N PHE A 54 11.95 4.74 8.92
CA PHE A 54 11.81 3.63 7.98
C PHE A 54 12.79 2.50 8.28
N LEU A 55 14.08 2.82 8.42
CA LEU A 55 15.11 1.81 8.71
C LEU A 55 14.89 1.15 10.07
N LEU A 56 14.47 1.91 11.08
CA LEU A 56 14.18 1.39 12.42
C LEU A 56 12.99 0.42 12.39
N PHE A 57 11.88 0.80 11.77
CA PHE A 57 10.71 -0.07 11.67
C PHE A 57 10.98 -1.31 10.82
N LEU A 58 11.71 -1.17 9.72
CA LEU A 58 12.09 -2.28 8.86
C LEU A 58 12.99 -3.28 9.62
N ALA A 59 14.02 -2.79 10.31
CA ALA A 59 14.90 -3.62 11.12
C ALA A 59 14.13 -4.32 12.25
N GLY A 60 13.29 -3.60 12.99
CA GLY A 60 12.42 -4.16 14.03
C GLY A 60 11.50 -5.25 13.50
N PHE A 61 10.91 -5.05 12.32
CA PHE A 61 10.06 -6.04 11.68
C PHE A 61 10.84 -7.29 11.26
N ILE A 62 12.04 -7.13 10.68
CA ILE A 62 12.91 -8.26 10.32
C ILE A 62 13.29 -9.06 11.58
N VAL A 63 13.72 -8.39 12.64
CA VAL A 63 14.05 -9.04 13.91
C VAL A 63 12.85 -9.79 14.46
N TRP A 64 11.67 -9.17 14.47
CA TRP A 64 10.43 -9.82 14.91
C TRP A 64 10.10 -11.07 14.10
N LEU A 65 10.20 -11.01 12.77
CA LEU A 65 9.97 -12.16 11.89
C LEU A 65 10.98 -13.29 12.16
N VAL A 66 12.27 -12.96 12.35
CA VAL A 66 13.30 -13.95 12.67
C VAL A 66 13.05 -14.61 14.02
N CYS A 67 12.69 -13.83 15.04
CA CYS A 67 12.36 -14.35 16.36
C CYS A 67 11.11 -15.25 16.31
N LEU A 68 10.08 -14.83 15.59
CA LEU A 68 8.85 -15.59 15.40
C LEU A 68 9.12 -16.92 14.67
N SER A 69 9.87 -16.87 13.56
CA SER A 69 10.28 -18.03 12.80
C SER A 69 11.07 -19.03 13.66
N ARG A 70 12.05 -18.54 14.42
CA ARG A 70 12.83 -19.37 15.35
C ARG A 70 11.97 -19.99 16.46
N TYR A 71 11.03 -19.22 17.00
CA TYR A 71 10.09 -19.70 18.02
C TYR A 71 9.21 -20.83 17.48
N PHE A 72 8.62 -20.66 16.31
CA PHE A 72 7.80 -21.70 15.70
C PHE A 72 8.60 -22.91 15.26
N HIS A 73 9.79 -22.71 14.68
CA HIS A 73 10.66 -23.80 14.29
C HIS A 73 11.05 -24.68 15.48
N ARG A 74 11.43 -24.07 16.61
CA ARG A 74 11.75 -24.82 17.84
C ARG A 74 10.54 -25.59 18.38
N ARG A 75 9.34 -25.02 18.30
CA ARG A 75 8.11 -25.71 18.71
C ARG A 75 7.64 -26.79 17.72
N SER A 76 7.82 -26.57 16.44
CA SER A 76 7.43 -27.54 15.40
C SER A 76 8.20 -28.85 15.51
N LEU A 77 9.48 -28.81 15.89
CA LEU A 77 10.29 -30.00 16.12
C LEU A 77 9.78 -30.90 17.26
N THR A 78 9.06 -30.35 18.21
CA THR A 78 8.44 -31.08 19.34
C THR A 78 7.06 -31.67 19.00
N ILE A 79 6.43 -31.26 17.90
CA ILE A 79 5.04 -31.64 17.55
C ILE A 79 5.00 -32.80 16.53
N SER A 80 6.16 -33.27 16.05
CA SER A 80 6.27 -34.04 14.81
C SER A 80 5.75 -35.48 14.79
N ALA A 81 5.32 -36.13 15.86
CA ALA A 81 5.19 -37.59 15.72
C ALA A 81 3.80 -38.18 15.95
N SER A 82 2.88 -37.59 16.62
CA SER A 82 1.62 -38.31 16.95
C SER A 82 0.37 -37.45 17.10
N PHE A 83 0.04 -36.72 16.04
CA PHE A 83 -1.30 -36.11 16.02
C PHE A 83 -2.34 -37.15 15.58
N PRO A 84 -3.32 -37.52 16.43
CA PRO A 84 -4.44 -38.34 16.01
C PRO A 84 -5.19 -37.66 14.86
N PHE A 85 -5.77 -38.46 13.96
CA PHE A 85 -6.45 -38.01 12.74
C PHE A 85 -7.44 -36.85 12.99
N TRP A 86 -8.16 -36.89 14.08
CA TRP A 86 -9.10 -35.84 14.52
C TRP A 86 -8.42 -34.47 14.72
N LYS A 87 -7.23 -34.42 15.34
CA LYS A 87 -6.51 -33.14 15.55
C LYS A 87 -5.99 -32.54 14.25
N ARG A 88 -5.64 -33.39 13.26
CA ARG A 88 -5.26 -32.92 11.91
C ARG A 88 -6.43 -32.23 11.23
N GLY A 89 -7.66 -32.77 11.34
CA GLY A 89 -8.86 -32.14 10.83
C GLY A 89 -9.12 -30.75 11.44
N VAL A 90 -8.97 -30.61 12.75
CA VAL A 90 -9.11 -29.33 13.44
C VAL A 90 -8.08 -28.29 12.98
N VAL A 91 -6.80 -28.69 12.81
CA VAL A 91 -5.75 -27.78 12.34
C VAL A 91 -6.03 -27.28 10.91
N VAL A 92 -6.47 -28.19 10.02
CA VAL A 92 -6.84 -27.82 8.65
C VAL A 92 -8.04 -26.85 8.65
N LEU A 93 -9.04 -27.11 9.46
CA LEU A 93 -10.22 -26.26 9.57
C LEU A 93 -9.88 -24.87 10.10
N VAL A 94 -9.07 -24.80 11.17
CA VAL A 94 -8.60 -23.51 11.72
C VAL A 94 -7.75 -22.77 10.69
N GLY A 95 -6.86 -23.47 9.95
CA GLY A 95 -6.07 -22.87 8.87
C GLY A 95 -6.95 -22.29 7.75
N ALA A 96 -7.97 -23.02 7.33
CA ALA A 96 -8.93 -22.57 6.32
C ALA A 96 -9.73 -21.34 6.80
N CYS A 97 -10.17 -21.33 8.06
CA CYS A 97 -10.83 -20.17 8.67
C CYS A 97 -9.92 -18.94 8.71
N LEU A 98 -8.65 -19.11 9.08
CA LEU A 98 -7.68 -18.00 9.09
C LEU A 98 -7.43 -17.44 7.68
N ILE A 99 -7.30 -18.31 6.67
CA ILE A 99 -7.18 -17.89 5.27
C ILE A 99 -8.43 -17.12 4.84
N GLY A 100 -9.62 -17.63 5.15
CA GLY A 100 -10.89 -16.95 4.87
C GLY A 100 -10.98 -15.56 5.53
N LEU A 101 -10.57 -15.45 6.79
CA LEU A 101 -10.50 -14.16 7.50
C LEU A 101 -9.49 -13.20 6.86
N CYS A 102 -8.34 -13.70 6.41
CA CYS A 102 -7.36 -12.87 5.69
C CYS A 102 -7.93 -12.34 4.37
N ILE A 103 -8.58 -13.19 3.58
CA ILE A 103 -9.23 -12.79 2.32
C ILE A 103 -10.33 -11.75 2.60
N PHE A 104 -11.12 -11.97 3.63
CA PHE A 104 -12.16 -11.04 4.05
C PHE A 104 -11.57 -9.70 4.52
N GLY A 105 -10.48 -9.74 5.28
CA GLY A 105 -9.76 -8.53 5.73
C GLY A 105 -9.20 -7.71 4.56
N ILE A 106 -8.65 -8.38 3.54
CA ILE A 106 -8.16 -7.72 2.32
C ILE A 106 -9.31 -7.08 1.54
N ARG A 107 -10.46 -7.76 1.47
CA ARG A 107 -11.65 -7.25 0.79
C ARG A 107 -12.28 -6.03 1.49
N GLY A 108 -12.20 -5.97 2.82
CA GLY A 108 -12.63 -4.85 3.66
C GLY A 108 -14.15 -4.59 3.72
N ARG A 109 -14.95 -5.29 2.90
CA ARG A 109 -16.41 -5.10 2.83
C ARG A 109 -17.14 -6.39 2.46
N THR A 110 -18.34 -6.60 3.03
CA THR A 110 -19.24 -7.72 2.71
C THR A 110 -20.04 -7.53 1.43
N GLY A 111 -20.14 -6.31 0.89
CA GLY A 111 -20.91 -5.98 -0.31
C GLY A 111 -20.29 -6.53 -1.60
N TYR A 112 -21.07 -6.46 -2.71
CA TYR A 112 -20.66 -6.92 -4.03
C TYR A 112 -19.37 -6.24 -4.53
N ASN A 113 -19.27 -4.92 -4.33
CA ASN A 113 -18.09 -4.14 -4.74
C ASN A 113 -17.02 -4.14 -3.63
N PRO A 114 -15.73 -4.31 -3.98
CA PRO A 114 -14.65 -4.14 -3.03
C PRO A 114 -14.59 -2.70 -2.50
N ILE A 115 -13.91 -2.49 -1.36
CA ILE A 115 -13.70 -1.16 -0.82
C ILE A 115 -12.93 -0.29 -1.82
N LYS A 116 -13.35 0.96 -1.99
CA LYS A 116 -12.67 1.96 -2.82
C LYS A 116 -12.13 3.09 -1.94
N VAL A 117 -11.20 3.87 -2.46
CA VAL A 117 -10.65 5.07 -1.79
C VAL A 117 -11.77 6.03 -1.37
N SER A 118 -12.83 6.14 -2.17
CA SER A 118 -14.00 6.97 -1.87
C SER A 118 -14.74 6.59 -0.58
N ALA A 119 -14.54 5.39 -0.05
CA ALA A 119 -15.11 4.99 1.23
C ALA A 119 -14.48 5.74 2.43
N ALA A 120 -13.31 6.35 2.24
CA ALA A 120 -12.67 7.20 3.24
C ALA A 120 -13.26 8.63 3.29
N TYR A 121 -14.08 9.02 2.30
CA TYR A 121 -14.72 10.33 2.26
C TYR A 121 -15.99 10.32 3.11
N PHE A 122 -15.83 10.54 4.41
CA PHE A 122 -16.91 10.49 5.40
C PHE A 122 -17.32 11.86 5.94
N CYS A 123 -16.56 12.93 5.63
CA CYS A 123 -16.86 14.29 6.08
C CYS A 123 -16.62 15.31 4.96
N GLN A 124 -16.99 16.58 5.22
CA GLN A 124 -16.80 17.68 4.26
C GLN A 124 -15.37 18.21 4.23
N ASP A 125 -14.55 17.86 5.22
CA ASP A 125 -13.15 18.30 5.29
C ASP A 125 -12.27 17.35 4.45
N ALA A 126 -11.63 17.93 3.43
CA ALA A 126 -10.77 17.18 2.50
C ALA A 126 -9.54 16.60 3.19
N PHE A 127 -8.96 17.30 4.17
CA PHE A 127 -7.79 16.83 4.90
C PHE A 127 -8.12 15.62 5.77
N LEU A 128 -9.23 15.66 6.52
CA LEU A 128 -9.67 14.54 7.35
C LEU A 128 -9.99 13.29 6.52
N ASN A 129 -10.58 13.48 5.35
CA ASN A 129 -10.85 12.38 4.42
C ASN A 129 -9.55 11.71 3.93
N GLN A 130 -8.51 12.51 3.65
CA GLN A 130 -7.21 11.96 3.25
C GLN A 130 -6.55 11.15 4.37
N LEU A 131 -6.66 11.57 5.62
CA LEU A 131 -6.10 10.81 6.75
C LEU A 131 -6.69 9.41 6.91
N GLY A 132 -7.89 9.17 6.39
CA GLY A 132 -8.54 7.85 6.37
C GLY A 132 -8.03 6.91 5.28
N VAL A 133 -7.19 7.37 4.35
CA VAL A 133 -6.70 6.59 3.21
C VAL A 133 -5.35 5.97 3.51
N SER A 134 -5.19 4.68 3.23
CA SER A 134 -3.87 4.03 3.29
C SER A 134 -3.03 4.42 2.07
N PRO A 135 -1.79 4.93 2.23
CA PRO A 135 -0.92 5.32 1.12
C PRO A 135 -0.68 4.18 0.12
N THR A 136 -0.41 2.99 0.63
CA THR A 136 -0.17 1.80 -0.21
C THR A 136 -1.41 1.42 -1.01
N PHE A 137 -2.59 1.50 -0.39
CA PHE A 137 -3.84 1.22 -1.07
C PHE A 137 -4.16 2.27 -2.14
N ASN A 138 -3.91 3.54 -1.85
CA ASN A 138 -4.07 4.65 -2.80
C ASN A 138 -3.16 4.47 -4.02
N LEU A 139 -1.89 4.18 -3.81
CA LEU A 139 -0.94 3.92 -4.90
C LEU A 139 -1.37 2.71 -5.73
N LEU A 140 -1.74 1.60 -5.09
CA LEU A 140 -2.16 0.39 -5.79
C LEU A 140 -3.40 0.63 -6.65
N THR A 141 -4.41 1.30 -6.10
CA THR A 141 -5.65 1.59 -6.82
C THR A 141 -5.43 2.56 -7.97
N SER A 142 -4.60 3.60 -7.80
CA SER A 142 -4.30 4.53 -8.88
C SER A 142 -3.52 3.87 -10.03
N VAL A 143 -2.57 2.98 -9.72
CA VAL A 143 -1.87 2.19 -10.75
C VAL A 143 -2.84 1.27 -11.50
N MET A 144 -3.74 0.59 -10.77
CA MET A 144 -4.74 -0.27 -11.40
C MET A 144 -5.72 0.52 -12.29
N ASP A 145 -6.07 1.73 -11.88
CA ASP A 145 -6.95 2.59 -12.68
C ASP A 145 -6.24 3.12 -13.94
N ASP A 146 -4.96 3.48 -13.86
CA ASP A 146 -4.17 3.87 -15.02
C ASP A 146 -3.93 2.72 -16.01
N MET A 147 -3.87 1.48 -15.52
CA MET A 147 -3.73 0.30 -16.38
C MET A 147 -5.02 -0.05 -17.12
N ARG A 148 -6.17 0.54 -16.78
CA ARG A 148 -7.43 0.26 -17.48
C ARG A 148 -7.40 0.90 -18.86
N PRO A 149 -7.74 0.13 -19.91
CA PRO A 149 -7.75 0.65 -21.29
C PRO A 149 -8.76 1.80 -21.48
N GLU A 150 -9.81 1.85 -20.66
CA GLU A 150 -10.83 2.91 -20.67
C GLU A 150 -10.26 4.29 -20.30
N ASN A 151 -9.22 4.33 -19.45
CA ASN A 151 -8.58 5.57 -19.02
C ASN A 151 -7.46 6.04 -19.96
N LYS A 152 -6.96 5.15 -20.85
CA LYS A 152 -5.87 5.49 -21.79
C LYS A 152 -6.34 6.33 -22.97
N TYR A 153 -7.62 6.32 -23.29
CA TYR A 153 -8.21 7.00 -24.45
C TYR A 153 -9.37 7.91 -24.04
N LEU A 154 -9.12 8.82 -23.09
CA LEU A 154 -10.05 9.92 -22.84
C LEU A 154 -9.95 10.93 -24.01
N HIS A 155 -10.65 10.62 -25.10
CA HIS A 155 -10.86 11.58 -26.18
C HIS A 155 -11.94 12.57 -25.72
N LEU A 156 -11.52 13.62 -24.99
CA LEU A 156 -12.43 14.59 -24.38
C LEU A 156 -13.06 15.52 -25.44
N MET A 157 -12.29 15.87 -26.49
CA MET A 157 -12.76 16.65 -27.64
C MET A 157 -11.74 16.55 -28.77
N ASP A 158 -12.14 16.93 -29.98
CA ASP A 158 -11.27 16.97 -31.13
C ASP A 158 -10.18 18.05 -30.95
N GLU A 159 -8.95 17.79 -31.38
CA GLU A 159 -7.79 18.68 -31.17
C GLU A 159 -8.04 20.09 -31.72
N GLN A 160 -8.71 20.19 -32.89
CA GLN A 160 -9.07 21.47 -33.49
C GLN A 160 -10.14 22.23 -32.68
N GLU A 161 -11.09 21.53 -32.09
CA GLU A 161 -12.12 22.12 -31.23
C GLU A 161 -11.52 22.62 -29.92
N ALA A 162 -10.53 21.88 -29.37
CA ALA A 162 -9.80 22.32 -28.18
C ALA A 162 -9.01 23.61 -28.42
N ILE A 163 -8.30 23.71 -29.56
CA ILE A 163 -7.55 24.92 -29.94
C ILE A 163 -8.50 26.11 -30.12
N THR A 164 -9.63 25.92 -30.79
CA THR A 164 -10.60 27.00 -31.02
C THR A 164 -11.19 27.51 -29.72
N LYS A 165 -11.50 26.61 -28.78
CA LYS A 165 -12.04 27.01 -27.45
C LYS A 165 -10.99 27.63 -26.52
N ALA A 166 -9.71 27.29 -26.71
CA ALA A 166 -8.62 27.88 -25.94
C ALA A 166 -8.24 29.30 -26.45
N GLN A 167 -8.60 29.64 -27.70
CA GLN A 167 -8.31 30.94 -28.31
C GLN A 167 -9.50 31.94 -28.22
N ALA A 168 -10.65 31.48 -27.78
CA ALA A 168 -11.87 32.29 -27.57
C ALA A 168 -11.93 32.83 -26.14
#